data_123c0c0a66fea5cf477d290eab744501
#
_entry.id   123c0c0a66fea5cf477d290eab744501
#
_cell.length_a   1.000
_cell.length_b   1.000
_cell.length_c   1.000
_cell.angle_alpha   90.00
_cell.angle_beta   90.00
_cell.angle_gamma   90.00
#
_symmetry.space_group_name_H-M   'P 1'
#
loop_
_entity.id
_entity.type
_entity.pdbx_description
1 polymer ?
#
loop_
_entity_poly.entity_id
_entity_poly.type
_entity_poly.pdbx_seq_one_letter_code
_entity_poly.pdbx_strand_id
1 'polypeptide(L)'
;MEIASNKGVIADASTPAGRAGMSESEWREAIKFDSTDTGWVIMSIGMAIGAGIVFLPVQVGLMGLWVFLLSSVIGYPAMYLFQRLFINTLAESPECKDYPSVISGYLGKNWGILLGALYFVMLVIWMFVYSTAITNDSASYLHTFGVTEGLLSDSPFYGLVLICILVAISSRGEKLLFKISTGMVLTKLLVVAALGVSMVGMWHLYNVGSLPPLGLLVKNAIITLPFTLTSILFIQTLSPMVISYRSREKSIEVARHKALRAMNIAFGILFVTVFFYAVSFTLAMGHDEAVKAYEQNISALAIAAQFISGDGAAWVKVVSVILNIFAVMTAFFGVYLGFREATQGIVMNILRRKMPAEKINENLVQRGIMIFAILLGWSAI
;
A
#
# COMPACT_ATOMS: atom_id res chain seq x y z
N MET A 1 -17.91 -31.54 44.45
CA MET A 1 -18.59 -30.79 43.35
C MET A 1 -17.48 -30.41 42.38
N GLU A 2 -17.19 -31.33 41.43
CA GLU A 2 -16.16 -31.20 40.42
C GLU A 2 -16.60 -30.16 39.39
N ILE A 3 -15.85 -29.08 39.27
CA ILE A 3 -15.97 -28.18 38.16
C ILE A 3 -15.33 -28.91 36.96
N ALA A 4 -16.17 -29.61 36.19
CA ALA A 4 -15.76 -30.23 34.95
C ALA A 4 -15.20 -29.11 34.04
N SER A 5 -13.89 -29.13 33.84
CA SER A 5 -13.18 -28.35 32.83
C SER A 5 -13.79 -28.69 31.46
N ASN A 6 -14.62 -27.83 30.93
CA ASN A 6 -15.18 -27.94 29.60
C ASN A 6 -14.06 -27.63 28.56
N LYS A 7 -13.05 -28.48 28.48
CA LYS A 7 -12.11 -28.52 27.37
C LYS A 7 -12.91 -29.02 26.17
N GLY A 8 -13.27 -28.10 25.29
CA GLY A 8 -13.96 -28.43 24.02
C GLY A 8 -13.19 -29.52 23.29
N VAL A 9 -13.90 -30.41 22.62
CA VAL A 9 -13.32 -31.45 21.77
C VAL A 9 -12.49 -30.76 20.68
N ILE A 10 -11.22 -31.15 20.54
CA ILE A 10 -10.35 -30.64 19.48
C ILE A 10 -11.02 -30.96 18.15
N ALA A 11 -11.07 -29.97 17.26
CA ALA A 11 -11.68 -30.09 15.95
C ALA A 11 -10.88 -31.06 15.04
N ASP A 12 -11.50 -31.54 13.99
CA ASP A 12 -10.86 -32.44 13.00
C ASP A 12 -9.61 -31.75 12.41
N ALA A 13 -8.50 -32.49 12.34
CA ALA A 13 -7.21 -32.01 11.79
C ALA A 13 -7.30 -31.52 10.32
N SER A 14 -8.34 -31.88 9.59
CA SER A 14 -8.62 -31.32 8.25
C SER A 14 -9.09 -29.87 8.29
N THR A 15 -9.67 -29.42 9.40
CA THR A 15 -10.16 -28.05 9.59
C THR A 15 -9.06 -27.10 10.05
N PRO A 16 -9.19 -25.78 9.81
CA PRO A 16 -8.24 -24.80 10.36
C PRO A 16 -8.15 -24.84 11.89
N ALA A 17 -9.26 -25.04 12.58
CA ALA A 17 -9.31 -25.21 14.04
C ALA A 17 -8.50 -26.42 14.52
N GLY A 18 -8.69 -27.57 13.86
CA GLY A 18 -7.96 -28.80 14.18
C GLY A 18 -6.46 -28.68 13.91
N ARG A 19 -6.04 -28.05 12.81
CA ARG A 19 -4.62 -27.74 12.55
C ARG A 19 -4.02 -26.79 13.58
N ALA A 20 -4.82 -25.90 14.16
CA ALA A 20 -4.41 -25.05 15.26
C ALA A 20 -4.39 -25.77 16.63
N GLY A 21 -4.86 -27.02 16.70
CA GLY A 21 -5.02 -27.75 17.95
C GLY A 21 -6.10 -27.18 18.86
N MET A 22 -7.13 -26.56 18.30
CA MET A 22 -8.20 -25.85 19.00
C MET A 22 -9.56 -26.52 18.77
N SER A 23 -10.48 -26.32 19.70
CA SER A 23 -11.90 -26.58 19.47
C SER A 23 -12.50 -25.52 18.53
N GLU A 24 -13.64 -25.78 17.92
CA GLU A 24 -14.33 -24.82 17.05
C GLU A 24 -14.71 -23.51 17.79
N SER A 25 -15.04 -23.60 19.07
CA SER A 25 -15.35 -22.42 19.90
C SER A 25 -14.13 -21.56 20.18
N GLU A 26 -13.00 -22.18 20.53
CA GLU A 26 -11.73 -21.49 20.74
C GLU A 26 -11.23 -20.85 19.44
N TRP A 27 -11.35 -21.56 18.32
CA TRP A 27 -11.01 -21.03 16.99
C TRP A 27 -11.82 -19.77 16.67
N ARG A 28 -13.16 -19.82 16.81
CA ARG A 28 -14.02 -18.66 16.52
C ARG A 28 -13.67 -17.45 17.38
N GLU A 29 -13.32 -17.65 18.65
CA GLU A 29 -12.88 -16.55 19.52
C GLU A 29 -11.50 -16.02 19.10
N ALA A 30 -10.55 -16.91 18.81
CA ALA A 30 -9.20 -16.55 18.40
C ALA A 30 -9.16 -15.74 17.06
N ILE A 31 -10.03 -16.08 16.10
CA ILE A 31 -10.11 -15.39 14.81
C ILE A 31 -11.05 -14.17 14.82
N LYS A 32 -11.60 -13.80 15.97
CA LYS A 32 -12.50 -12.64 16.05
C LYS A 32 -11.85 -11.38 15.48
N PHE A 33 -12.63 -10.61 14.75
CA PHE A 33 -12.15 -9.39 14.12
C PHE A 33 -11.94 -8.30 15.17
N ASP A 34 -10.78 -7.67 15.18
CA ASP A 34 -10.40 -6.67 16.17
C ASP A 34 -9.85 -5.37 15.55
N SER A 35 -9.43 -4.44 16.42
CA SER A 35 -8.87 -3.14 15.99
C SER A 35 -7.53 -3.29 15.25
N THR A 36 -6.78 -4.36 15.48
CA THR A 36 -5.54 -4.64 14.75
C THR A 36 -5.85 -5.05 13.31
N ASP A 37 -6.88 -5.89 13.12
CA ASP A 37 -7.36 -6.26 11.80
C ASP A 37 -7.78 -5.01 11.00
N THR A 38 -8.57 -4.13 11.62
CA THR A 38 -8.94 -2.85 11.01
C THR A 38 -7.71 -2.02 10.64
N GLY A 39 -6.74 -1.93 11.56
CA GLY A 39 -5.51 -1.18 11.33
C GLY A 39 -4.73 -1.68 10.11
N TRP A 40 -4.56 -2.99 9.98
CA TRP A 40 -3.84 -3.56 8.84
C TRP A 40 -4.61 -3.48 7.52
N VAL A 41 -5.94 -3.60 7.54
CA VAL A 41 -6.79 -3.31 6.36
C VAL A 41 -6.56 -1.87 5.90
N ILE A 42 -6.65 -0.91 6.81
CA ILE A 42 -6.45 0.52 6.52
C ILE A 42 -5.03 0.79 6.00
N MET A 43 -4.00 0.23 6.62
CA MET A 43 -2.61 0.40 6.17
C MET A 43 -2.39 -0.15 4.77
N SER A 44 -2.96 -1.31 4.46
CA SER A 44 -2.86 -1.94 3.14
C SER A 44 -3.56 -1.10 2.07
N ILE A 45 -4.77 -0.60 2.34
CA ILE A 45 -5.48 0.33 1.45
C ILE A 45 -4.68 1.63 1.31
N GLY A 46 -4.17 2.15 2.43
CA GLY A 46 -3.37 3.37 2.46
C GLY A 46 -2.12 3.30 1.60
N MET A 47 -1.46 2.14 1.60
CA MET A 47 -0.28 1.88 0.78
C MET A 47 -0.63 1.82 -0.72
N ALA A 48 -1.68 1.08 -1.08
CA ALA A 48 -2.07 0.89 -2.48
C ALA A 48 -2.58 2.19 -3.12
N ILE A 49 -3.41 2.96 -2.40
CA ILE A 49 -3.88 4.27 -2.89
C ILE A 49 -2.80 5.33 -2.58
N GLY A 50 -1.68 5.27 -3.29
CA GLY A 50 -0.62 6.26 -3.25
C GLY A 50 -0.84 7.40 -4.27
N ALA A 51 0.19 8.20 -4.51
CA ALA A 51 0.14 9.33 -5.46
C ALA A 51 -0.33 8.93 -6.87
N GLY A 52 -0.05 7.70 -7.30
CA GLY A 52 -0.44 7.19 -8.62
C GLY A 52 -1.94 7.17 -8.89
N ILE A 53 -2.80 7.15 -7.85
CA ILE A 53 -4.26 7.11 -8.03
C ILE A 53 -4.79 8.36 -8.76
N VAL A 54 -4.15 9.49 -8.56
CA VAL A 54 -4.57 10.78 -9.17
C VAL A 54 -4.37 10.78 -10.68
N PHE A 55 -3.40 10.00 -11.17
CA PHE A 55 -3.08 9.88 -12.60
C PHE A 55 -3.64 8.61 -13.24
N LEU A 56 -4.17 7.68 -12.45
CA LEU A 56 -4.69 6.39 -12.94
C LEU A 56 -5.69 6.55 -14.09
N PRO A 57 -6.73 7.41 -14.02
CA PRO A 57 -7.68 7.54 -15.12
C PRO A 57 -7.06 8.09 -16.40
N VAL A 58 -6.10 9.00 -16.30
CA VAL A 58 -5.36 9.52 -17.45
C VAL A 58 -4.61 8.38 -18.15
N GLN A 59 -3.90 7.56 -17.38
CA GLN A 59 -3.17 6.41 -17.91
C GLN A 59 -4.10 5.38 -18.57
N VAL A 60 -5.26 5.11 -17.95
CA VAL A 60 -6.27 4.21 -18.52
C VAL A 60 -6.88 4.79 -19.80
N GLY A 61 -7.15 6.09 -19.83
CA GLY A 61 -7.62 6.79 -21.04
C GLY A 61 -6.62 6.71 -22.20
N LEU A 62 -5.30 6.84 -21.91
CA LEU A 62 -4.24 6.71 -22.89
C LEU A 62 -4.11 5.31 -23.47
N MET A 63 -4.15 4.29 -22.62
CA MET A 63 -4.03 2.89 -23.07
C MET A 63 -5.30 2.36 -23.75
N GLY A 64 -6.43 2.99 -23.49
CA GLY A 64 -7.75 2.59 -23.96
C GLY A 64 -8.44 1.56 -23.04
N LEU A 65 -9.77 1.67 -22.93
CA LEU A 65 -10.56 0.88 -21.99
C LEU A 65 -10.42 -0.63 -22.24
N TRP A 66 -10.44 -1.08 -23.50
CA TRP A 66 -10.30 -2.51 -23.83
C TRP A 66 -8.97 -3.10 -23.37
N VAL A 67 -7.88 -2.35 -23.53
CA VAL A 67 -6.55 -2.74 -23.07
C VAL A 67 -6.52 -2.84 -21.55
N PHE A 68 -7.08 -1.84 -20.85
CA PHE A 68 -7.18 -1.85 -19.40
C PHE A 68 -8.01 -3.01 -18.87
N LEU A 69 -9.17 -3.30 -19.49
CA LEU A 69 -10.04 -4.42 -19.09
C LEU A 69 -9.32 -5.76 -19.22
N LEU A 70 -8.66 -6.01 -20.38
CA LEU A 70 -7.92 -7.25 -20.58
C LEU A 70 -6.73 -7.35 -19.61
N SER A 71 -5.97 -6.27 -19.44
CA SER A 71 -4.86 -6.23 -18.49
C SER A 71 -5.33 -6.43 -17.04
N SER A 72 -6.52 -5.90 -16.67
CA SER A 72 -7.10 -6.08 -15.35
C SER A 72 -7.58 -7.51 -15.07
N VAL A 73 -8.19 -8.16 -16.08
CA VAL A 73 -8.63 -9.58 -15.96
C VAL A 73 -7.44 -10.50 -15.71
N ILE A 74 -6.28 -10.19 -16.24
CA ILE A 74 -5.04 -10.95 -16.02
C ILE A 74 -4.34 -10.47 -14.73
N GLY A 75 -4.15 -9.16 -14.60
CA GLY A 75 -3.30 -8.55 -13.58
C GLY A 75 -3.86 -8.64 -12.17
N TYR A 76 -5.15 -8.39 -11.98
CA TYR A 76 -5.73 -8.37 -10.64
C TYR A 76 -5.78 -9.76 -9.98
N PRO A 77 -6.23 -10.84 -10.68
CA PRO A 77 -6.11 -12.17 -10.11
C PRO A 77 -4.65 -12.60 -9.86
N ALA A 78 -3.73 -12.26 -10.77
CA ALA A 78 -2.31 -12.54 -10.59
C ALA A 78 -1.75 -11.84 -9.34
N MET A 79 -2.09 -10.55 -9.13
CA MET A 79 -1.66 -9.80 -7.96
C MET A 79 -2.29 -10.34 -6.67
N TYR A 80 -3.56 -10.72 -6.69
CA TYR A 80 -4.22 -11.37 -5.56
C TYR A 80 -3.50 -12.66 -5.15
N LEU A 81 -3.24 -13.54 -6.12
CA LEU A 81 -2.55 -14.81 -5.88
C LEU A 81 -1.13 -14.59 -5.37
N PHE A 82 -0.40 -13.64 -5.95
CA PHE A 82 0.95 -13.28 -5.52
C PHE A 82 0.96 -12.82 -4.05
N GLN A 83 0.10 -11.88 -3.68
CA GLN A 83 0.02 -11.38 -2.31
C GLN A 83 -0.42 -12.47 -1.32
N ARG A 84 -1.34 -13.34 -1.74
CA ARG A 84 -1.77 -14.48 -0.93
C ARG A 84 -0.65 -15.49 -0.70
N LEU A 85 0.11 -15.83 -1.75
CA LEU A 85 1.27 -16.72 -1.64
C LEU A 85 2.34 -16.12 -0.74
N PHE A 86 2.59 -14.82 -0.88
CA PHE A 86 3.55 -14.10 -0.03
C PHE A 86 3.18 -14.21 1.45
N ILE A 87 1.91 -13.96 1.82
CA ILE A 87 1.44 -14.10 3.20
C ILE A 87 1.60 -15.55 3.70
N ASN A 88 1.19 -16.55 2.92
CA ASN A 88 1.30 -17.95 3.32
C ASN A 88 2.76 -18.33 3.58
N THR A 89 3.67 -17.98 2.68
CA THR A 89 5.10 -18.27 2.81
C THR A 89 5.69 -17.64 4.07
N LEU A 90 5.36 -16.38 4.34
CA LEU A 90 5.81 -15.68 5.55
C LEU A 90 5.22 -16.30 6.82
N ALA A 91 3.91 -16.56 6.82
CA ALA A 91 3.21 -17.05 8.01
C ALA A 91 3.65 -18.45 8.42
N GLU A 92 3.95 -19.32 7.47
CA GLU A 92 4.38 -20.70 7.70
C GLU A 92 5.87 -20.82 8.06
N SER A 93 6.64 -19.74 7.89
CA SER A 93 8.07 -19.75 8.25
C SER A 93 8.25 -20.00 9.76
N PRO A 94 9.16 -20.90 10.17
CA PRO A 94 9.45 -21.17 11.59
C PRO A 94 9.90 -19.90 12.33
N GLU A 95 10.78 -19.11 11.72
CA GLU A 95 11.31 -17.87 12.28
C GLU A 95 10.77 -16.66 11.50
N CYS A 96 9.49 -16.34 11.66
CA CYS A 96 8.87 -15.18 11.01
C CYS A 96 9.25 -13.89 11.76
N LYS A 97 10.51 -13.44 11.60
CA LYS A 97 11.02 -12.21 12.24
C LYS A 97 11.19 -11.06 11.28
N ASP A 98 11.67 -11.34 10.09
CA ASP A 98 11.89 -10.39 9.01
C ASP A 98 11.92 -11.12 7.67
N TYR A 99 11.63 -10.40 6.59
CA TYR A 99 11.60 -10.96 5.24
C TYR A 99 12.91 -11.63 4.80
N PRO A 100 14.10 -11.00 4.98
CA PRO A 100 15.36 -11.64 4.60
C PRO A 100 15.64 -12.97 5.32
N SER A 101 15.27 -13.07 6.60
CA SER A 101 15.44 -14.32 7.38
C SER A 101 14.51 -15.42 6.87
N VAL A 102 13.27 -15.10 6.53
CA VAL A 102 12.31 -16.05 5.96
C VAL A 102 12.81 -16.61 4.64
N ILE A 103 13.27 -15.75 3.72
CA ILE A 103 13.82 -16.18 2.43
C ILE A 103 15.06 -17.05 2.62
N SER A 104 15.95 -16.69 3.55
CA SER A 104 17.15 -17.50 3.86
C SER A 104 16.79 -18.89 4.37
N GLY A 105 15.69 -19.01 5.13
CA GLY A 105 15.18 -20.29 5.62
C GLY A 105 14.68 -21.22 4.52
N TYR A 106 14.02 -20.70 3.50
CA TYR A 106 13.47 -21.48 2.40
C TYR A 106 14.45 -21.79 1.27
N LEU A 107 15.20 -20.78 0.84
CA LEU A 107 16.02 -20.87 -0.37
C LEU A 107 17.53 -20.98 -0.09
N GLY A 108 17.89 -20.96 1.18
CA GLY A 108 19.28 -20.95 1.61
C GLY A 108 19.90 -19.54 1.61
N LYS A 109 21.05 -19.45 2.26
CA LYS A 109 21.70 -18.20 2.64
C LYS A 109 22.02 -17.29 1.44
N ASN A 110 22.48 -17.85 0.32
CA ASN A 110 22.89 -17.04 -0.84
C ASN A 110 21.67 -16.40 -1.53
N TRP A 111 20.62 -17.17 -1.74
CA TRP A 111 19.35 -16.67 -2.29
C TRP A 111 18.67 -15.68 -1.33
N GLY A 112 18.72 -15.94 -0.02
CA GLY A 112 18.22 -15.03 0.98
C GLY A 112 18.90 -13.67 0.96
N ILE A 113 20.22 -13.64 0.77
CA ILE A 113 21.00 -12.41 0.64
C ILE A 113 20.59 -11.65 -0.64
N LEU A 114 20.53 -12.34 -1.78
CA LEU A 114 20.17 -11.72 -3.06
C LEU A 114 18.76 -11.15 -3.05
N LEU A 115 17.77 -11.97 -2.71
CA LEU A 115 16.36 -11.55 -2.72
C LEU A 115 16.05 -10.54 -1.60
N GLY A 116 16.68 -10.68 -0.44
CA GLY A 116 16.62 -9.70 0.62
C GLY A 116 17.18 -8.35 0.21
N ALA A 117 18.31 -8.34 -0.51
CA ALA A 117 18.91 -7.12 -1.05
C ALA A 117 18.02 -6.47 -2.12
N LEU A 118 17.46 -7.25 -3.05
CA LEU A 118 16.52 -6.74 -4.06
C LEU A 118 15.26 -6.14 -3.42
N TYR A 119 14.71 -6.81 -2.42
CA TYR A 119 13.56 -6.29 -1.65
C TYR A 119 13.92 -4.99 -0.92
N PHE A 120 15.09 -4.93 -0.30
CA PHE A 120 15.58 -3.72 0.36
C PHE A 120 15.77 -2.57 -0.64
N VAL A 121 16.40 -2.82 -1.80
CA VAL A 121 16.56 -1.81 -2.85
C VAL A 121 15.21 -1.29 -3.34
N MET A 122 14.23 -2.17 -3.52
CA MET A 122 12.86 -1.77 -3.86
C MET A 122 12.27 -0.81 -2.80
N LEU A 123 12.45 -1.10 -1.53
CA LEU A 123 11.96 -0.24 -0.44
C LEU A 123 12.69 1.11 -0.40
N VAL A 124 14.00 1.12 -0.68
CA VAL A 124 14.80 2.36 -0.81
C VAL A 124 14.25 3.24 -1.94
N ILE A 125 13.99 2.66 -3.11
CA ILE A 125 13.40 3.38 -4.25
C ILE A 125 12.05 3.98 -3.86
N TRP A 126 11.18 3.23 -3.21
CA TRP A 126 9.89 3.75 -2.76
C TRP A 126 10.01 4.82 -1.66
N MET A 127 11.00 4.71 -0.78
CA MET A 127 11.31 5.78 0.19
C MET A 127 11.69 7.07 -0.53
N PHE A 128 12.51 7.00 -1.58
CA PHE A 128 12.86 8.15 -2.42
C PHE A 128 11.63 8.77 -3.08
N VAL A 129 10.84 7.94 -3.76
CA VAL A 129 9.63 8.38 -4.49
C VAL A 129 8.68 9.14 -3.57
N TYR A 130 8.36 8.59 -2.39
CA TYR A 130 7.40 9.24 -1.50
C TYR A 130 7.98 10.40 -0.70
N SER A 131 9.29 10.40 -0.43
CA SER A 131 9.97 11.55 0.19
C SER A 131 9.98 12.75 -0.77
N THR A 132 10.32 12.53 -2.02
CA THR A 132 10.31 13.57 -3.06
C THR A 132 8.89 14.06 -3.34
N ALA A 133 7.93 13.13 -3.47
CA ALA A 133 6.54 13.49 -3.73
C ALA A 133 5.95 14.37 -2.63
N ILE A 134 6.07 14.00 -1.35
CA ILE A 134 5.50 14.79 -0.26
C ILE A 134 6.14 16.18 -0.15
N THR A 135 7.43 16.28 -0.42
CA THR A 135 8.16 17.55 -0.35
C THR A 135 7.73 18.48 -1.49
N ASN A 136 7.73 17.98 -2.72
CA ASN A 136 7.40 18.79 -3.89
C ASN A 136 5.91 19.14 -3.93
N ASP A 137 5.03 18.18 -3.68
CA ASP A 137 3.58 18.41 -3.74
C ASP A 137 3.14 19.38 -2.66
N SER A 138 3.59 19.21 -1.40
CA SER A 138 3.24 20.14 -0.32
C SER A 138 3.76 21.54 -0.56
N ALA A 139 4.99 21.70 -1.05
CA ALA A 139 5.57 22.99 -1.40
C ALA A 139 4.80 23.68 -2.54
N SER A 140 4.46 22.91 -3.59
CA SER A 140 3.67 23.38 -4.73
C SER A 140 2.29 23.87 -4.30
N TYR A 141 1.63 23.17 -3.39
CA TYR A 141 0.31 23.58 -2.89
C TYR A 141 0.38 24.84 -2.03
N LEU A 142 1.37 24.96 -1.14
CA LEU A 142 1.55 26.17 -0.34
C LEU A 142 1.80 27.39 -1.21
N HIS A 143 2.61 27.23 -2.26
CA HIS A 143 2.83 28.29 -3.24
C HIS A 143 1.55 28.62 -4.04
N THR A 144 0.84 27.62 -4.54
CA THR A 144 -0.40 27.79 -5.32
C THR A 144 -1.50 28.47 -4.52
N PHE A 145 -1.56 28.27 -3.21
CA PHE A 145 -2.51 28.95 -2.32
C PHE A 145 -2.03 30.31 -1.81
N GLY A 146 -0.88 30.79 -2.29
CA GLY A 146 -0.33 32.09 -1.91
C GLY A 146 0.17 32.17 -0.45
N VAL A 147 0.44 31.02 0.18
CA VAL A 147 1.01 30.95 1.55
C VAL A 147 2.49 31.30 1.52
N THR A 148 3.18 31.02 0.43
CA THR A 148 4.60 31.31 0.22
C THR A 148 4.81 31.99 -1.14
N GLU A 149 5.80 32.89 -1.22
CA GLU A 149 6.17 33.59 -2.46
C GLU A 149 6.95 32.70 -3.44
N GLY A 150 7.65 31.66 -2.94
CA GLY A 150 8.43 30.69 -3.71
C GLY A 150 8.15 29.26 -3.27
N LEU A 151 8.74 28.32 -4.01
CA LEU A 151 8.63 26.88 -3.69
C LEU A 151 9.51 26.56 -2.46
N LEU A 152 8.89 26.10 -1.38
CA LEU A 152 9.61 25.68 -0.20
C LEU A 152 10.52 24.45 -0.45
N SER A 153 10.22 23.66 -1.48
CA SER A 153 11.06 22.53 -1.92
C SER A 153 12.45 22.97 -2.43
N ASP A 154 12.64 24.23 -2.77
CA ASP A 154 13.96 24.75 -3.14
C ASP A 154 14.91 24.81 -1.92
N SER A 155 14.34 24.75 -0.70
CA SER A 155 15.11 24.68 0.53
C SER A 155 15.24 23.23 1.01
N PRO A 156 16.46 22.66 1.09
CA PRO A 156 16.67 21.31 1.57
C PRO A 156 16.21 21.10 3.03
N PHE A 157 16.13 22.17 3.83
CA PHE A 157 15.63 22.09 5.20
C PHE A 157 14.13 21.82 5.29
N TYR A 158 13.34 22.29 4.31
CA TYR A 158 11.90 22.02 4.27
C TYR A 158 11.62 20.52 4.17
N GLY A 159 12.24 19.85 3.20
CA GLY A 159 12.11 18.40 3.04
C GLY A 159 12.63 17.63 4.26
N LEU A 160 13.76 18.04 4.83
CA LEU A 160 14.29 17.44 6.05
C LEU A 160 13.28 17.46 7.20
N VAL A 161 12.66 18.61 7.46
CA VAL A 161 11.66 18.77 8.52
C VAL A 161 10.45 17.87 8.27
N LEU A 162 9.93 17.85 7.03
CA LEU A 162 8.81 16.98 6.67
C LEU A 162 9.12 15.51 6.88
N ILE A 163 10.27 15.05 6.40
CA ILE A 163 10.68 13.63 6.55
C ILE A 163 10.91 13.30 8.02
N CYS A 164 11.50 14.18 8.81
CA CYS A 164 11.63 14.00 10.27
C CYS A 164 10.25 13.80 10.93
N ILE A 165 9.26 14.61 10.57
CA ILE A 165 7.89 14.50 11.10
C ILE A 165 7.28 13.16 10.69
N LEU A 166 7.36 12.76 9.41
CA LEU A 166 6.79 11.52 8.91
C LEU A 166 7.43 10.28 9.55
N VAL A 167 8.76 10.25 9.63
CA VAL A 167 9.50 9.17 10.29
C VAL A 167 9.20 9.14 11.79
N ALA A 168 9.13 10.28 12.46
CA ALA A 168 8.76 10.34 13.87
C ALA A 168 7.35 9.80 14.14
N ILE A 169 6.36 10.15 13.32
CA ILE A 169 5.00 9.61 13.41
C ILE A 169 5.02 8.09 13.19
N SER A 170 5.66 7.65 12.11
CA SER A 170 5.72 6.22 11.73
C SER A 170 6.43 5.35 12.76
N SER A 171 7.35 5.95 13.54
CA SER A 171 8.14 5.23 14.54
C SER A 171 7.48 5.14 15.91
N ARG A 172 6.39 5.88 16.16
CA ARG A 172 5.69 5.92 17.47
C ARG A 172 4.89 4.63 17.77
N GLY A 173 4.84 3.69 16.84
CA GLY A 173 4.17 2.41 16.99
C GLY A 173 2.87 2.28 16.20
N GLU A 174 2.47 1.03 15.98
CA GLU A 174 1.35 0.66 15.11
C GLU A 174 0.03 1.34 15.49
N LYS A 175 -0.29 1.45 16.79
CA LYS A 175 -1.58 2.01 17.25
C LYS A 175 -1.78 3.47 16.83
N LEU A 176 -0.75 4.31 16.97
CA LEU A 176 -0.83 5.71 16.56
C LEU A 176 -0.91 5.81 15.04
N LEU A 177 -0.12 5.02 14.35
CA LEU A 177 -0.08 4.97 12.89
C LEU A 177 -1.43 4.54 12.32
N PHE A 178 -2.05 3.50 12.88
CA PHE A 178 -3.39 3.06 12.48
C PHE A 178 -4.44 4.16 12.69
N LYS A 179 -4.38 4.87 13.85
CA LYS A 179 -5.34 5.94 14.15
C LYS A 179 -5.23 7.11 13.16
N ILE A 180 -4.01 7.57 12.87
CA ILE A 180 -3.77 8.66 11.91
C ILE A 180 -4.16 8.21 10.50
N SER A 181 -3.69 7.04 10.07
CA SER A 181 -3.96 6.51 8.74
C SER A 181 -5.44 6.26 8.50
N THR A 182 -6.22 5.86 9.52
CA THR A 182 -7.65 5.60 9.37
C THR A 182 -8.40 6.82 8.84
N GLY A 183 -8.22 7.99 9.46
CA GLY A 183 -8.86 9.23 9.00
C GLY A 183 -8.48 9.58 7.56
N MET A 184 -7.18 9.51 7.26
CA MET A 184 -6.65 9.85 5.94
C MET A 184 -7.15 8.87 4.86
N VAL A 185 -7.16 7.56 5.13
CA VAL A 185 -7.59 6.53 4.18
C VAL A 185 -9.08 6.59 3.93
N LEU A 186 -9.89 6.76 4.98
CA LEU A 186 -11.34 6.90 4.82
C LEU A 186 -11.69 8.15 4.01
N THR A 187 -11.01 9.28 4.26
CA THR A 187 -11.20 10.50 3.47
C THR A 187 -10.88 10.26 2.00
N LYS A 188 -9.74 9.67 1.68
CA LYS A 188 -9.38 9.44 0.27
C LYS A 188 -10.27 8.39 -0.41
N LEU A 189 -10.70 7.33 0.27
CA LEU A 189 -11.69 6.38 -0.27
C LEU A 189 -13.00 7.08 -0.59
N LEU A 190 -13.49 7.93 0.33
CA LEU A 190 -14.72 8.71 0.12
C LEU A 190 -14.57 9.63 -1.09
N VAL A 191 -13.45 10.35 -1.18
CA VAL A 191 -13.19 11.28 -2.29
C VAL A 191 -13.11 10.53 -3.63
N VAL A 192 -12.33 9.44 -3.70
CA VAL A 192 -12.20 8.64 -4.92
C VAL A 192 -13.54 8.06 -5.36
N ALA A 193 -14.33 7.54 -4.41
CA ALA A 193 -15.67 7.02 -4.69
C ALA A 193 -16.63 8.14 -5.15
N ALA A 194 -16.64 9.27 -4.45
CA ALA A 194 -17.49 10.40 -4.81
C ALA A 194 -17.18 10.97 -6.19
N LEU A 195 -15.90 11.11 -6.53
CA LEU A 195 -15.45 11.52 -7.85
C LEU A 195 -15.84 10.50 -8.92
N GLY A 196 -15.64 9.21 -8.67
CA GLY A 196 -16.06 8.16 -9.59
C GLY A 196 -17.57 8.21 -9.85
N VAL A 197 -18.38 8.41 -8.81
CA VAL A 197 -19.85 8.54 -8.93
C VAL A 197 -20.24 9.83 -9.66
N SER A 198 -19.60 10.96 -9.39
CA SER A 198 -19.91 12.24 -10.04
C SER A 198 -19.67 12.19 -11.56
N MET A 199 -18.74 11.37 -12.02
CA MET A 199 -18.46 11.18 -13.44
C MET A 199 -19.52 10.34 -14.16
N VAL A 200 -20.36 9.57 -13.46
CA VAL A 200 -21.37 8.67 -14.07
C VAL A 200 -22.35 9.46 -14.98
N GLY A 201 -22.74 10.66 -14.57
CA GLY A 201 -23.60 11.53 -15.36
C GLY A 201 -23.01 12.03 -16.69
N MET A 202 -21.69 11.87 -16.84
CA MET A 202 -20.92 12.30 -18.02
C MET A 202 -20.41 11.10 -18.84
N TRP A 203 -20.91 9.89 -18.61
CA TRP A 203 -20.48 8.73 -19.37
C TRP A 203 -20.98 8.80 -20.83
N HIS A 204 -20.06 8.62 -21.72
CA HIS A 204 -20.33 8.48 -23.14
C HIS A 204 -19.83 7.12 -23.62
N LEU A 205 -20.73 6.28 -24.11
CA LEU A 205 -20.35 4.95 -24.65
C LEU A 205 -19.40 5.04 -25.86
N TYR A 206 -19.39 6.17 -26.52
CA TYR A 206 -18.40 6.47 -27.57
C TYR A 206 -16.96 6.40 -27.05
N ASN A 207 -16.72 6.75 -25.78
CA ASN A 207 -15.40 6.73 -25.13
C ASN A 207 -14.88 5.32 -24.86
N VAL A 208 -15.70 4.28 -25.03
CA VAL A 208 -15.25 2.87 -25.01
C VAL A 208 -14.30 2.61 -26.18
N GLY A 209 -14.50 3.33 -27.28
CA GLY A 209 -13.75 3.14 -28.52
C GLY A 209 -14.03 1.82 -29.24
N SER A 210 -13.46 1.64 -30.39
CA SER A 210 -13.53 0.38 -31.13
C SER A 210 -12.62 -0.70 -30.51
N LEU A 211 -13.06 -1.95 -30.57
CA LEU A 211 -12.23 -3.07 -30.12
C LEU A 211 -10.99 -3.17 -31.02
N PRO A 212 -9.77 -3.06 -30.47
CA PRO A 212 -8.56 -3.21 -31.28
C PRO A 212 -8.42 -4.63 -31.87
N PRO A 213 -7.68 -4.79 -32.95
CA PRO A 213 -7.32 -6.14 -33.45
C PRO A 213 -6.67 -6.96 -32.34
N LEU A 214 -7.03 -8.24 -32.23
CA LEU A 214 -6.67 -9.13 -31.10
C LEU A 214 -5.16 -9.11 -30.79
N GLY A 215 -4.31 -9.16 -31.84
CA GLY A 215 -2.86 -9.14 -31.66
C GLY A 215 -2.35 -7.83 -31.02
N LEU A 216 -2.92 -6.69 -31.42
CA LEU A 216 -2.58 -5.40 -30.84
C LEU A 216 -3.11 -5.25 -29.42
N LEU A 217 -4.34 -5.71 -29.17
CA LEU A 217 -4.96 -5.71 -27.85
C LEU A 217 -4.12 -6.51 -26.85
N VAL A 218 -3.73 -7.74 -27.18
CA VAL A 218 -2.91 -8.61 -26.32
C VAL A 218 -1.52 -7.99 -26.09
N LYS A 219 -0.87 -7.51 -27.16
CA LYS A 219 0.43 -6.85 -27.06
C LYS A 219 0.38 -5.67 -26.08
N ASN A 220 -0.58 -4.77 -26.27
CA ASN A 220 -0.72 -3.58 -25.43
C ASN A 220 -1.11 -3.95 -23.98
N ALA A 221 -1.97 -4.96 -23.78
CA ALA A 221 -2.32 -5.45 -22.46
C ALA A 221 -1.09 -5.99 -21.70
N ILE A 222 -0.17 -6.68 -22.38
CA ILE A 222 1.08 -7.17 -21.78
C ILE A 222 2.01 -6.00 -21.44
N ILE A 223 2.15 -5.01 -22.33
CA ILE A 223 3.00 -3.83 -22.10
C ILE A 223 2.51 -3.01 -20.90
N THR A 224 1.19 -2.89 -20.74
CA THR A 224 0.57 -2.11 -19.64
C THR A 224 0.36 -2.92 -18.37
N LEU A 225 0.58 -4.24 -18.40
CA LEU A 225 0.40 -5.13 -17.26
C LEU A 225 1.15 -4.67 -15.99
N PRO A 226 2.43 -4.23 -16.02
CA PRO A 226 3.12 -3.72 -14.84
C PRO A 226 2.38 -2.56 -14.17
N PHE A 227 1.83 -1.64 -14.93
CA PHE A 227 1.02 -0.53 -14.41
C PHE A 227 -0.25 -1.02 -13.72
N THR A 228 -0.99 -1.95 -14.37
CA THR A 228 -2.20 -2.54 -13.80
C THR A 228 -1.90 -3.32 -12.50
N LEU A 229 -0.81 -4.09 -12.47
CA LEU A 229 -0.38 -4.82 -11.27
C LEU A 229 -0.05 -3.88 -10.11
N THR A 230 0.66 -2.78 -10.38
CA THR A 230 1.06 -1.82 -9.35
C THR A 230 -0.09 -0.97 -8.82
N SER A 231 -1.18 -0.83 -9.57
CA SER A 231 -2.35 -0.03 -9.15
C SER A 231 -3.09 -0.60 -7.92
N ILE A 232 -2.88 -1.87 -7.59
CA ILE A 232 -3.53 -2.58 -6.48
C ILE A 232 -2.50 -3.30 -5.58
N LEU A 233 -1.22 -2.96 -5.72
CA LEU A 233 -0.12 -3.56 -4.97
C LEU A 233 0.06 -2.89 -3.61
N PHE A 234 0.14 -3.70 -2.54
CA PHE A 234 0.49 -3.24 -1.18
C PHE A 234 1.43 -4.19 -0.44
N ILE A 235 2.32 -4.85 -1.19
CA ILE A 235 3.25 -5.86 -0.65
C ILE A 235 4.12 -5.32 0.50
N GLN A 236 4.43 -4.03 0.50
CA GLN A 236 5.27 -3.39 1.50
C GLN A 236 4.66 -3.43 2.92
N THR A 237 3.33 -3.57 3.01
CA THR A 237 2.65 -3.72 4.30
C THR A 237 2.44 -5.17 4.71
N LEU A 238 2.58 -6.14 3.78
CA LEU A 238 2.27 -7.55 4.05
C LEU A 238 3.28 -8.20 5.00
N SER A 239 4.59 -7.94 4.82
CA SER A 239 5.61 -8.49 5.72
C SER A 239 5.44 -7.98 7.16
N PRO A 240 5.39 -6.66 7.42
CA PRO A 240 5.11 -6.16 8.76
C PRO A 240 3.79 -6.67 9.36
N MET A 241 2.75 -6.80 8.55
CA MET A 241 1.44 -7.32 8.98
C MET A 241 1.55 -8.77 9.46
N VAL A 242 2.15 -9.65 8.67
CA VAL A 242 2.30 -11.07 9.03
C VAL A 242 3.15 -11.21 10.29
N ILE A 243 4.26 -10.48 10.38
CA ILE A 243 5.14 -10.49 11.56
C ILE A 243 4.39 -10.01 12.80
N SER A 244 3.60 -8.95 12.67
CA SER A 244 2.77 -8.43 13.77
C SER A 244 1.77 -9.50 14.27
N TYR A 245 1.05 -10.18 13.38
CA TYR A 245 0.16 -11.27 13.80
C TYR A 245 0.92 -12.46 14.38
N ARG A 246 2.04 -12.87 13.79
CA ARG A 246 2.86 -13.97 14.28
C ARG A 246 3.45 -13.71 15.67
N SER A 247 3.72 -12.45 16.01
CA SER A 247 4.21 -12.07 17.35
C SER A 247 3.11 -12.01 18.41
N ARG A 248 1.84 -11.85 18.01
CA ARG A 248 0.70 -11.68 18.93
C ARG A 248 -0.09 -12.96 19.13
N GLU A 249 -0.25 -13.75 18.08
CA GLU A 249 -1.08 -14.94 18.09
C GLU A 249 -0.26 -16.17 18.48
N LYS A 250 -0.86 -17.01 19.31
CA LYS A 250 -0.20 -18.25 19.78
C LYS A 250 -0.11 -19.32 18.69
N SER A 251 -1.04 -19.31 17.73
CA SER A 251 -1.11 -20.28 16.63
C SER A 251 -0.75 -19.64 15.31
N ILE A 252 0.10 -20.34 14.53
CA ILE A 252 0.44 -19.97 13.15
C ILE A 252 -0.83 -19.88 12.28
N GLU A 253 -1.76 -20.83 12.46
CA GLU A 253 -3.00 -20.88 11.70
C GLU A 253 -3.89 -19.65 11.96
N VAL A 254 -3.97 -19.20 13.22
CA VAL A 254 -4.72 -17.98 13.58
C VAL A 254 -4.07 -16.75 12.97
N ALA A 255 -2.76 -16.60 13.10
CA ALA A 255 -2.02 -15.49 12.53
C ALA A 255 -2.18 -15.42 11.01
N ARG A 256 -2.03 -16.57 10.33
CA ARG A 256 -2.23 -16.70 8.87
C ARG A 256 -3.66 -16.35 8.46
N HIS A 257 -4.66 -16.85 9.18
CA HIS A 257 -6.07 -16.57 8.89
C HIS A 257 -6.37 -15.08 8.98
N LYS A 258 -5.94 -14.41 10.06
CA LYS A 258 -6.13 -12.96 10.24
C LYS A 258 -5.42 -12.15 9.17
N ALA A 259 -4.18 -12.48 8.84
CA ALA A 259 -3.42 -11.80 7.78
C ALA A 259 -4.09 -11.95 6.40
N LEU A 260 -4.50 -13.17 6.03
CA LEU A 260 -5.22 -13.41 4.78
C LEU A 260 -6.57 -12.69 4.75
N ARG A 261 -7.30 -12.65 5.87
CA ARG A 261 -8.56 -11.91 5.96
C ARG A 261 -8.36 -10.42 5.78
N ALA A 262 -7.38 -9.82 6.45
CA ALA A 262 -7.07 -8.40 6.30
C ALA A 262 -6.68 -8.06 4.84
N MET A 263 -5.84 -8.89 4.21
CA MET A 263 -5.48 -8.77 2.81
C MET A 263 -6.70 -8.89 1.89
N ASN A 264 -7.56 -9.89 2.10
CA ASN A 264 -8.75 -10.09 1.28
C ASN A 264 -9.73 -8.90 1.34
N ILE A 265 -9.95 -8.34 2.55
CA ILE A 265 -10.81 -7.17 2.74
C ILE A 265 -10.19 -5.95 2.03
N ALA A 266 -8.90 -5.70 2.26
CA ALA A 266 -8.21 -4.58 1.61
C ALA A 266 -8.24 -4.71 0.09
N PHE A 267 -7.91 -5.90 -0.43
CA PHE A 267 -7.93 -6.17 -1.87
C PHE A 267 -9.32 -5.98 -2.49
N GLY A 268 -10.37 -6.50 -1.83
CA GLY A 268 -11.76 -6.35 -2.31
C GLY A 268 -12.21 -4.89 -2.38
N ILE A 269 -11.91 -4.09 -1.33
CA ILE A 269 -12.22 -2.66 -1.31
C ILE A 269 -11.44 -1.92 -2.42
N LEU A 270 -10.15 -2.20 -2.54
CA LEU A 270 -9.29 -1.60 -3.58
C LEU A 270 -9.77 -1.96 -4.97
N PHE A 271 -10.05 -3.25 -5.22
CA PHE A 271 -10.55 -3.70 -6.51
C PHE A 271 -11.79 -2.93 -6.94
N VAL A 272 -12.80 -2.85 -6.08
CA VAL A 272 -14.04 -2.14 -6.40
C VAL A 272 -13.78 -0.65 -6.60
N THR A 273 -13.05 -0.02 -5.67
CA THR A 273 -12.88 1.44 -5.68
C THR A 273 -11.99 1.89 -6.84
N VAL A 274 -10.83 1.26 -7.01
CA VAL A 274 -9.81 1.66 -8.02
C VAL A 274 -10.31 1.35 -9.42
N PHE A 275 -10.90 0.17 -9.61
CA PHE A 275 -11.43 -0.24 -10.91
C PHE A 275 -12.61 0.67 -11.34
N PHE A 276 -13.58 0.88 -10.43
CA PHE A 276 -14.70 1.77 -10.71
C PHE A 276 -14.25 3.19 -11.03
N TYR A 277 -13.33 3.74 -10.25
CA TYR A 277 -12.76 5.05 -10.46
C TYR A 277 -12.11 5.18 -11.84
N ALA A 278 -11.25 4.23 -12.20
CA ALA A 278 -10.57 4.21 -13.49
C ALA A 278 -11.55 4.13 -14.66
N VAL A 279 -12.51 3.20 -14.60
CA VAL A 279 -13.52 3.02 -15.67
C VAL A 279 -14.43 4.24 -15.78
N SER A 280 -14.90 4.77 -14.64
CA SER A 280 -15.83 5.90 -14.61
C SER A 280 -15.23 7.16 -15.25
N PHE A 281 -13.99 7.48 -14.90
CA PHE A 281 -13.29 8.61 -15.51
C PHE A 281 -12.98 8.39 -16.98
N THR A 282 -12.58 7.20 -17.39
CA THR A 282 -12.28 6.90 -18.80
C THR A 282 -13.54 7.03 -19.67
N LEU A 283 -14.69 6.59 -19.16
CA LEU A 283 -15.97 6.75 -19.86
C LEU A 283 -16.43 8.22 -19.95
N ALA A 284 -16.11 9.04 -18.96
CA ALA A 284 -16.44 10.45 -18.96
C ALA A 284 -15.47 11.29 -19.81
N MET A 285 -14.16 11.01 -19.71
CA MET A 285 -13.10 11.83 -20.29
C MET A 285 -12.80 11.49 -21.75
N GLY A 286 -12.76 10.20 -22.08
CA GLY A 286 -12.32 9.74 -23.41
C GLY A 286 -10.80 9.79 -23.63
N HIS A 287 -10.37 9.35 -24.81
CA HIS A 287 -8.95 9.24 -25.16
C HIS A 287 -8.30 10.61 -25.41
N ASP A 288 -8.96 11.48 -26.13
CA ASP A 288 -8.39 12.77 -26.56
C ASP A 288 -8.14 13.71 -25.38
N GLU A 289 -9.06 13.72 -24.40
CA GLU A 289 -8.89 14.45 -23.17
C GLU A 289 -7.78 13.84 -22.29
N ALA A 290 -7.62 12.52 -22.30
CA ALA A 290 -6.52 11.86 -21.60
C ALA A 290 -5.15 12.24 -22.21
N VAL A 291 -5.06 12.32 -23.55
CA VAL A 291 -3.84 12.78 -24.24
C VAL A 291 -3.51 14.21 -23.85
N LYS A 292 -4.48 15.13 -23.91
CA LYS A 292 -4.28 16.54 -23.50
C LYS A 292 -3.84 16.65 -22.04
N ALA A 293 -4.47 15.87 -21.15
CA ALA A 293 -4.12 15.83 -19.74
C ALA A 293 -2.68 15.37 -19.50
N TYR A 294 -2.27 14.35 -20.23
CA TYR A 294 -0.90 13.82 -20.16
C TYR A 294 0.13 14.83 -20.65
N GLU A 295 -0.11 15.47 -21.82
CA GLU A 295 0.78 16.47 -22.40
C GLU A 295 0.93 17.70 -21.49
N GLN A 296 -0.15 18.11 -20.83
CA GLN A 296 -0.18 19.22 -19.89
C GLN A 296 0.26 18.84 -18.47
N ASN A 297 0.57 17.56 -18.23
CA ASN A 297 0.90 17.01 -16.91
C ASN A 297 -0.14 17.33 -15.83
N ILE A 298 -1.44 17.30 -16.21
CA ILE A 298 -2.56 17.52 -15.29
C ILE A 298 -3.18 16.21 -14.83
N SER A 299 -3.62 16.19 -13.59
CA SER A 299 -4.26 15.02 -12.98
C SER A 299 -5.72 14.85 -13.44
N ALA A 300 -6.26 13.63 -13.27
CA ALA A 300 -7.69 13.36 -13.46
C ALA A 300 -8.60 14.29 -12.65
N LEU A 301 -8.14 14.73 -11.49
CA LEU A 301 -8.87 15.66 -10.62
C LEU A 301 -8.95 17.08 -11.22
N ALA A 302 -7.87 17.55 -11.87
CA ALA A 302 -7.88 18.82 -12.57
C ALA A 302 -8.83 18.78 -13.78
N ILE A 303 -8.94 17.63 -14.44
CA ILE A 303 -9.92 17.40 -15.51
C ILE A 303 -11.34 17.44 -14.94
N ALA A 304 -11.59 16.74 -13.84
CA ALA A 304 -12.90 16.79 -13.17
C ALA A 304 -13.31 18.21 -12.81
N ALA A 305 -12.35 19.05 -12.39
CA ALA A 305 -12.59 20.46 -12.11
C ALA A 305 -13.00 21.28 -13.35
N GLN A 306 -12.56 20.88 -14.55
CA GLN A 306 -12.97 21.53 -15.80
C GLN A 306 -14.39 21.13 -16.22
N PHE A 307 -14.80 19.89 -15.93
CA PHE A 307 -16.16 19.42 -16.20
C PHE A 307 -17.20 19.98 -15.19
N ILE A 308 -16.78 20.25 -13.97
CA ILE A 308 -17.62 20.84 -12.92
C ILE A 308 -17.47 22.35 -12.99
N SER A 309 -18.32 23.02 -13.81
CA SER A 309 -18.26 24.47 -14.02
C SER A 309 -18.80 25.27 -12.80
N GLY A 310 -18.28 26.50 -12.59
CA GLY A 310 -18.76 27.46 -11.59
C GLY A 310 -18.03 27.33 -10.24
N ASP A 311 -18.72 27.72 -9.15
CA ASP A 311 -18.16 27.68 -7.76
C ASP A 311 -17.72 26.29 -7.31
N GLY A 312 -18.15 25.24 -8.01
CA GLY A 312 -17.69 23.86 -7.82
C GLY A 312 -16.20 23.64 -8.10
N ALA A 313 -15.57 24.42 -8.94
CA ALA A 313 -14.14 24.23 -9.30
C ALA A 313 -13.19 24.51 -8.12
N ALA A 314 -13.54 25.39 -7.19
CA ALA A 314 -12.71 25.73 -6.03
C ALA A 314 -12.62 24.57 -5.04
N TRP A 315 -13.76 23.95 -4.71
CA TRP A 315 -13.75 22.82 -3.75
C TRP A 315 -13.03 21.60 -4.33
N VAL A 316 -13.13 21.35 -5.65
CA VAL A 316 -12.42 20.23 -6.30
C VAL A 316 -10.91 20.41 -6.17
N LYS A 317 -10.39 21.64 -6.31
CA LYS A 317 -8.96 21.92 -6.06
C LYS A 317 -8.55 21.57 -4.64
N VAL A 318 -9.30 22.02 -3.64
CA VAL A 318 -9.00 21.75 -2.23
C VAL A 318 -9.04 20.24 -1.93
N VAL A 319 -10.08 19.56 -2.41
CA VAL A 319 -10.22 18.10 -2.24
C VAL A 319 -9.10 17.34 -2.94
N SER A 320 -8.65 17.79 -4.11
CA SER A 320 -7.50 17.21 -4.83
C SER A 320 -6.22 17.29 -4.03
N VAL A 321 -5.95 18.43 -3.41
CA VAL A 321 -4.78 18.64 -2.54
C VAL A 321 -4.82 17.68 -1.34
N ILE A 322 -5.96 17.65 -0.65
CA ILE A 322 -6.15 16.76 0.50
C ILE A 322 -5.95 15.29 0.07
N LEU A 323 -6.55 14.90 -1.03
CA LEU A 323 -6.43 13.54 -1.55
C LEU A 323 -4.96 13.20 -1.85
N ASN A 324 -4.23 14.08 -2.53
CA ASN A 324 -2.84 13.82 -2.91
C ASN A 324 -1.93 13.76 -1.68
N ILE A 325 -2.01 14.74 -0.77
CA ILE A 325 -1.21 14.74 0.46
C ILE A 325 -1.50 13.47 1.29
N PHE A 326 -2.76 13.12 1.48
CA PHE A 326 -3.12 11.91 2.24
C PHE A 326 -2.67 10.64 1.53
N ALA A 327 -2.74 10.60 0.20
CA ALA A 327 -2.28 9.46 -0.58
C ALA A 327 -0.76 9.25 -0.40
N VAL A 328 0.03 10.31 -0.55
CA VAL A 328 1.49 10.23 -0.40
C VAL A 328 1.89 9.89 1.03
N MET A 329 1.29 10.55 2.05
CA MET A 329 1.62 10.30 3.45
C MET A 329 1.31 8.86 3.87
N THR A 330 0.14 8.33 3.51
CA THR A 330 -0.23 6.95 3.91
C THR A 330 0.58 5.91 3.18
N ALA A 331 0.98 6.16 1.94
CA ALA A 331 1.91 5.31 1.21
C ALA A 331 3.33 5.36 1.82
N PHE A 332 3.80 6.54 2.20
CA PHE A 332 5.07 6.69 2.94
C PHE A 332 5.06 5.85 4.22
N PHE A 333 3.98 5.91 5.01
CA PHE A 333 3.85 5.13 6.24
C PHE A 333 3.96 3.61 5.98
N GLY A 334 3.29 3.12 4.92
CA GLY A 334 3.35 1.72 4.54
C GLY A 334 4.76 1.29 4.11
N VAL A 335 5.43 2.09 3.27
CA VAL A 335 6.81 1.83 2.83
C VAL A 335 7.78 1.89 3.99
N TYR A 336 7.64 2.88 4.88
CA TYR A 336 8.51 3.01 6.05
C TYR A 336 8.42 1.79 6.98
N LEU A 337 7.23 1.22 7.18
CA LEU A 337 7.08 -0.01 7.98
C LEU A 337 7.87 -1.17 7.37
N GLY A 338 7.73 -1.40 6.06
CA GLY A 338 8.49 -2.43 5.36
C GLY A 338 10.00 -2.15 5.35
N PHE A 339 10.40 -0.89 5.13
CA PHE A 339 11.80 -0.46 5.16
C PHE A 339 12.43 -0.68 6.54
N ARG A 340 11.73 -0.30 7.60
CA ARG A 340 12.20 -0.51 8.98
C ARG A 340 12.38 -1.99 9.27
N GLU A 341 11.42 -2.82 8.92
CA GLU A 341 11.46 -4.28 9.12
C GLU A 341 12.63 -4.90 8.36
N ALA A 342 12.77 -4.65 7.06
CA ALA A 342 13.85 -5.20 6.24
C ALA A 342 15.23 -4.73 6.72
N THR A 343 15.39 -3.44 7.04
CA THR A 343 16.64 -2.87 7.54
C THR A 343 17.01 -3.48 8.88
N GLN A 344 16.03 -3.63 9.78
CA GLN A 344 16.25 -4.28 11.07
C GLN A 344 16.72 -5.72 10.89
N GLY A 345 16.10 -6.49 10.00
CA GLY A 345 16.51 -7.85 9.69
C GLY A 345 17.94 -7.94 9.20
N ILE A 346 18.32 -7.08 8.25
CA ILE A 346 19.70 -7.02 7.72
C ILE A 346 20.70 -6.66 8.83
N VAL A 347 20.45 -5.59 9.57
CA VAL A 347 21.34 -5.12 10.65
C VAL A 347 21.50 -6.17 11.74
N MET A 348 20.39 -6.77 12.20
CA MET A 348 20.42 -7.80 13.23
C MET A 348 21.16 -9.06 12.75
N ASN A 349 21.01 -9.46 11.49
CA ASN A 349 21.74 -10.58 10.93
C ASN A 349 23.26 -10.33 10.88
N ILE A 350 23.67 -9.10 10.60
CA ILE A 350 25.09 -8.70 10.62
C ILE A 350 25.63 -8.67 12.06
N LEU A 351 24.89 -8.05 12.99
CA LEU A 351 25.32 -7.89 14.38
C LEU A 351 25.43 -9.25 15.09
N ARG A 352 24.48 -10.16 14.90
CA ARG A 352 24.51 -11.51 15.51
C ARG A 352 25.67 -12.37 15.05
N ARG A 353 26.32 -12.04 13.93
CA ARG A 353 27.57 -12.71 13.50
C ARG A 353 28.80 -12.23 14.28
N LYS A 354 28.74 -11.00 14.82
CA LYS A 354 29.89 -10.34 15.47
C LYS A 354 29.78 -10.31 16.99
N MET A 355 28.56 -10.41 17.54
CA MET A 355 28.32 -10.32 18.99
C MET A 355 27.12 -11.18 19.44
N PRO A 356 27.11 -11.65 20.70
CA PRO A 356 25.98 -12.36 21.28
C PRO A 356 24.70 -11.52 21.25
N ALA A 357 23.55 -12.17 21.05
CA ALA A 357 22.27 -11.48 20.94
C ALA A 357 21.92 -10.64 22.18
N GLU A 358 22.33 -11.08 23.36
CA GLU A 358 22.11 -10.41 24.66
C GLU A 358 22.81 -9.02 24.75
N LYS A 359 23.88 -8.81 23.97
CA LYS A 359 24.63 -7.55 23.95
C LYS A 359 24.10 -6.56 22.91
N ILE A 360 23.16 -6.96 22.06
CA ILE A 360 22.58 -6.11 21.04
C ILE A 360 21.49 -5.22 21.66
N ASN A 361 21.72 -3.92 21.68
CA ASN A 361 20.71 -2.96 22.12
C ASN A 361 19.75 -2.67 20.97
N GLU A 362 18.59 -3.34 20.98
CA GLU A 362 17.56 -3.18 19.94
C GLU A 362 17.05 -1.72 19.83
N ASN A 363 16.97 -0.97 20.94
CA ASN A 363 16.57 0.43 20.91
C ASN A 363 17.57 1.30 20.14
N LEU A 364 18.87 1.00 20.27
CA LEU A 364 19.92 1.71 19.54
C LEU A 364 19.82 1.39 18.04
N VAL A 365 19.58 0.13 17.69
CA VAL A 365 19.35 -0.29 16.29
C VAL A 365 18.15 0.44 15.71
N GLN A 366 17.03 0.50 16.42
CA GLN A 366 15.82 1.21 15.98
C GLN A 366 16.09 2.71 15.75
N ARG A 367 16.81 3.37 16.66
CA ARG A 367 17.19 4.79 16.48
C ARG A 367 18.11 4.98 15.28
N GLY A 368 19.07 4.07 15.07
CA GLY A 368 19.94 4.08 13.89
C GLY A 368 19.17 3.95 12.58
N ILE A 369 18.15 3.07 12.53
CA ILE A 369 17.29 2.90 11.38
C ILE A 369 16.45 4.17 11.12
N MET A 370 15.94 4.83 12.17
CA MET A 370 15.21 6.09 12.01
C MET A 370 16.11 7.19 11.40
N ILE A 371 17.32 7.36 11.92
CA ILE A 371 18.28 8.34 11.39
C ILE A 371 18.63 8.00 9.94
N PHE A 372 18.88 6.73 9.66
CA PHE A 372 19.18 6.27 8.30
C PHE A 372 18.01 6.55 7.34
N ALA A 373 16.76 6.29 7.75
CA ALA A 373 15.58 6.59 6.94
C ALA A 373 15.42 8.08 6.66
N ILE A 374 15.70 8.95 7.66
CA ILE A 374 15.66 10.40 7.49
C ILE A 374 16.72 10.86 6.49
N LEU A 375 17.96 10.42 6.67
CA LEU A 375 19.07 10.79 5.78
C LEU A 375 18.82 10.27 4.35
N LEU A 376 18.32 9.05 4.23
CA LEU A 376 17.98 8.45 2.96
C LEU A 376 16.88 9.24 2.24
N GLY A 377 15.76 9.53 2.91
CA GLY A 377 14.69 10.31 2.34
C GLY A 377 15.11 11.73 1.98
N TRP A 378 15.94 12.37 2.82
CA TRP A 378 16.47 13.70 2.57
C TRP A 378 17.44 13.73 1.39
N SER A 379 18.25 12.71 1.20
CA SER A 379 19.19 12.62 0.06
C SER A 379 18.50 12.51 -1.32
N ALA A 380 17.18 12.27 -1.33
CA ALA A 380 16.38 12.20 -2.56
C ALA A 380 15.81 13.56 -2.99
N ILE A 381 15.95 14.57 -2.15
CA ILE A 381 15.44 15.94 -2.33
C ILE A 381 16.60 16.88 -2.63
#